data_20d9029fb28c6f86daf7a09524cbc98f
#
_entry.id   20d9029fb28c6f86daf7a09524cbc98f
#
_cell.length_a   1.000
_cell.length_b   1.000
_cell.length_c   1.000
_cell.angle_alpha   90.00
_cell.angle_beta   90.00
_cell.angle_gamma   90.00
#
_symmetry.space_group_name_H-M   'P 1'
#
loop_
_entity.id
_entity.type
_entity.pdbx_description
1 polymer ?
#
loop_
_entity_poly.entity_id
_entity_poly.type
_entity_poly.pdbx_seq_one_letter_code
_entity_poly.pdbx_strand_id
1 'polypeptide(L)'
;KMLPAYKETNHANFVFLSNSPIPLELDMGDRRYFVLRIDDVPDKQYFDDLFGEINGDGVASFYHYLMALPMDGFNPHTKPPLNNDKQKLIDASKPNPVLFYDEWSSGDLSVPYGCCVKADLFKAYRNWCNERNEYPKRDRDFNAEIDRIMIN
;
A
#
# COMPACT_ATOMS: atom_id res chain seq x y z
N LYS A 1 -26.74 28.26 -14.39
CA LYS A 1 -26.09 28.12 -15.70
C LYS A 1 -24.93 27.13 -15.53
N MET A 2 -25.02 25.96 -16.11
CA MET A 2 -23.90 25.05 -16.17
C MET A 2 -22.86 25.63 -17.16
N LEU A 3 -21.61 25.73 -16.73
CA LEU A 3 -20.51 26.05 -17.64
C LEU A 3 -20.26 24.84 -18.55
N PRO A 4 -19.87 25.07 -19.82
CA PRO A 4 -19.52 23.97 -20.72
C PRO A 4 -18.31 23.20 -20.18
N ALA A 5 -18.31 21.87 -20.36
CA ALA A 5 -17.17 21.04 -20.02
C ALA A 5 -15.95 21.44 -20.88
N TYR A 6 -14.81 21.61 -20.23
CA TYR A 6 -13.54 21.88 -20.92
C TYR A 6 -12.50 20.83 -20.50
N LYS A 7 -11.50 20.63 -21.34
CA LYS A 7 -10.36 19.75 -21.07
C LYS A 7 -9.18 20.60 -20.66
N GLU A 8 -8.54 20.21 -19.56
CA GLU A 8 -7.33 20.83 -19.07
C GLU A 8 -6.29 19.74 -18.78
N THR A 9 -5.02 20.07 -18.97
CA THR A 9 -3.94 19.14 -18.62
C THR A 9 -3.82 19.06 -17.10
N ASN A 10 -3.83 17.85 -16.57
CA ASN A 10 -3.69 17.63 -15.14
C ASN A 10 -2.21 17.71 -14.75
N HIS A 11 -1.84 18.68 -13.93
CA HIS A 11 -0.51 18.87 -13.36
C HIS A 11 -0.48 18.62 -11.83
N ALA A 12 -1.55 18.06 -11.28
CA ALA A 12 -1.66 17.84 -9.84
C ALA A 12 -0.73 16.71 -9.38
N ASN A 13 0.04 17.00 -8.32
CA ASN A 13 0.78 16.01 -7.55
C ASN A 13 0.08 15.86 -6.21
N PHE A 14 0.00 14.63 -5.69
CA PHE A 14 -0.68 14.33 -4.45
C PHE A 14 0.31 13.79 -3.43
N VAL A 15 0.26 14.35 -2.22
CA VAL A 15 0.95 13.83 -1.05
C VAL A 15 -0.11 13.49 0.00
N PHE A 16 -0.09 12.25 0.49
CA PHE A 16 -1.00 11.77 1.53
C PHE A 16 -0.21 11.56 2.81
N LEU A 17 -0.66 12.18 3.90
CA LEU A 17 -0.09 12.03 5.23
C LEU A 17 -1.10 11.29 6.11
N SER A 18 -0.64 10.29 6.85
CA SER A 18 -1.49 9.50 7.74
C SER A 18 -0.69 8.91 8.89
N ASN A 19 -1.33 8.84 10.06
CA ASN A 19 -0.82 8.10 11.22
C ASN A 19 -1.35 6.65 11.27
N SER A 20 -2.18 6.25 10.29
CA SER A 20 -2.65 4.87 10.21
C SER A 20 -1.52 3.95 9.75
N PRO A 21 -1.37 2.76 10.35
CA PRO A 21 -0.42 1.76 9.86
C PRO A 21 -0.75 1.26 8.45
N ILE A 22 -2.02 1.30 8.05
CA ILE A 22 -2.51 0.96 6.72
C ILE A 22 -3.37 2.13 6.22
N PRO A 23 -2.74 3.20 5.69
CA PRO A 23 -3.46 4.37 5.22
C PRO A 23 -4.20 4.14 3.90
N LEU A 24 -3.78 3.15 3.15
CA LEU A 24 -4.24 2.86 1.79
C LEU A 24 -4.03 1.37 1.50
N GLU A 25 -5.01 0.73 0.89
CA GLU A 25 -4.85 -0.63 0.38
C GLU A 25 -4.12 -0.61 -0.97
N LEU A 26 -3.03 -1.36 -1.09
CA LEU A 26 -2.23 -1.45 -2.30
C LEU A 26 -2.21 -2.87 -2.85
N ASP A 27 -2.36 -2.97 -4.16
CA ASP A 27 -2.19 -4.23 -4.90
C ASP A 27 -0.70 -4.57 -5.09
N MET A 28 -0.39 -5.85 -5.24
CA MET A 28 0.97 -6.36 -5.53
C MET A 28 1.65 -5.67 -6.72
N GLY A 29 0.88 -5.24 -7.70
CA GLY A 29 1.38 -4.60 -8.92
C GLY A 29 1.31 -3.07 -8.91
N ASP A 30 1.04 -2.44 -7.76
CA ASP A 30 0.89 -0.99 -7.73
C ASP A 30 2.11 -0.25 -8.28
N ARG A 31 1.86 0.67 -9.20
CA ARG A 31 2.87 1.49 -9.88
C ARG A 31 2.65 3.00 -9.74
N ARG A 32 1.73 3.40 -8.85
CA ARG A 32 1.32 4.82 -8.71
C ARG A 32 1.87 5.46 -7.46
N TYR A 33 2.01 4.69 -6.39
CA TYR A 33 2.36 5.23 -5.08
C TYR A 33 3.83 4.98 -4.76
N PHE A 34 4.50 6.03 -4.28
CA PHE A 34 5.74 5.93 -3.54
C PHE A 34 5.41 6.04 -2.06
N VAL A 35 5.82 5.07 -1.26
CA VAL A 35 5.48 4.97 0.16
C VAL A 35 6.72 5.23 0.98
N LEU A 36 6.61 6.12 1.95
CA LEU A 36 7.64 6.37 2.95
C LEU A 36 7.00 6.29 4.33
N ARG A 37 7.64 5.59 5.24
CA ARG A 37 7.30 5.53 6.64
C ARG A 37 8.36 6.27 7.45
N ILE A 38 7.90 7.08 8.39
CA ILE A 38 8.76 7.80 9.34
C ILE A 38 8.50 7.18 10.69
N ASP A 39 9.47 6.38 11.16
CA ASP A 39 9.38 5.68 12.45
C ASP A 39 9.96 6.52 13.59
N ASP A 40 10.97 7.35 13.31
CA ASP A 40 11.58 8.23 14.28
C ASP A 40 10.84 9.57 14.34
N VAL A 41 10.26 9.85 15.49
CA VAL A 41 9.64 11.16 15.76
C VAL A 41 10.71 12.10 16.30
N PRO A 42 11.03 13.20 15.57
CA PRO A 42 11.97 14.20 16.07
C PRO A 42 11.54 14.78 17.42
N ASP A 43 12.47 15.26 18.18
CA ASP A 43 12.21 15.91 19.43
C ASP A 43 11.60 17.33 19.25
N LYS A 44 11.22 17.94 20.38
CA LYS A 44 10.61 19.28 20.36
C LYS A 44 11.58 20.33 19.78
N GLN A 45 12.88 20.21 20.05
CA GLN A 45 13.86 21.19 19.59
C GLN A 45 13.95 21.20 18.07
N TYR A 46 13.91 20.04 17.43
CA TYR A 46 13.86 19.96 15.96
C TYR A 46 12.68 20.73 15.38
N PHE A 47 11.50 20.62 15.98
CA PHE A 47 10.32 21.34 15.48
C PHE A 47 10.39 22.84 15.74
N ASP A 48 10.94 23.25 16.89
CA ASP A 48 11.13 24.67 17.20
C ASP A 48 12.11 25.32 16.19
N ASP A 49 13.20 24.63 15.86
CA ASP A 49 14.19 25.07 14.86
C ASP A 49 13.56 25.13 13.46
N LEU A 50 12.84 24.06 13.06
CA LEU A 50 12.14 24.00 11.77
C LEU A 50 11.13 25.13 11.59
N PHE A 51 10.34 25.41 12.63
CA PHE A 51 9.39 26.55 12.59
C PHE A 51 10.12 27.89 12.56
N GLY A 52 11.29 28.01 13.20
CA GLY A 52 12.16 29.17 13.09
C GLY A 52 12.60 29.41 11.63
N GLU A 53 13.04 28.36 10.95
CA GLU A 53 13.44 28.43 9.54
C GLU A 53 12.24 28.72 8.61
N ILE A 54 11.10 28.08 8.82
CA ILE A 54 9.89 28.33 8.02
C ILE A 54 9.43 29.80 8.11
N ASN A 55 9.51 30.40 9.29
CA ASN A 55 9.12 31.79 9.52
C ASN A 55 10.21 32.80 9.09
N GLY A 56 11.41 32.32 8.79
CA GLY A 56 12.53 33.11 8.25
C GLY A 56 12.71 32.89 6.76
N ASP A 57 13.97 32.77 6.35
CA ASP A 57 14.37 32.60 4.94
C ASP A 57 14.38 31.15 4.45
N GLY A 58 14.05 30.19 5.32
CA GLY A 58 14.15 28.75 5.03
C GLY A 58 13.27 28.29 3.86
N VAL A 59 12.06 28.86 3.74
CA VAL A 59 11.15 28.52 2.63
C VAL A 59 11.76 28.95 1.27
N ALA A 60 12.33 30.16 1.21
CA ALA A 60 12.96 30.67 0.00
C ALA A 60 14.24 29.86 -0.36
N SER A 61 15.04 29.54 0.65
CA SER A 61 16.23 28.71 0.52
C SER A 61 15.91 27.30 0.03
N PHE A 62 14.87 26.68 0.58
CA PHE A 62 14.40 25.35 0.16
C PHE A 62 13.84 25.37 -1.27
N TYR A 63 13.07 26.39 -1.61
CA TYR A 63 12.59 26.57 -2.98
C TYR A 63 13.76 26.69 -3.97
N HIS A 64 14.78 27.50 -3.64
CA HIS A 64 15.96 27.65 -4.47
C HIS A 64 16.73 26.32 -4.62
N TYR A 65 16.88 25.58 -3.54
CA TYR A 65 17.48 24.24 -3.57
C TYR A 65 16.71 23.30 -4.50
N LEU A 66 15.36 23.25 -4.41
CA LEU A 66 14.53 22.40 -5.27
C LEU A 66 14.67 22.78 -6.76
N MET A 67 14.73 24.09 -7.05
CA MET A 67 14.92 24.57 -8.45
C MET A 67 16.31 24.25 -9.02
N ALA A 68 17.31 24.08 -8.16
CA ALA A 68 18.67 23.72 -8.55
C ALA A 68 18.93 22.23 -8.61
N LEU A 69 17.95 21.38 -8.19
CA LEU A 69 18.11 19.92 -8.24
C LEU A 69 18.32 19.43 -9.67
N PRO A 70 19.39 18.67 -9.94
CA PRO A 70 19.59 18.06 -11.24
C PRO A 70 18.49 17.02 -11.49
N MET A 71 17.74 17.20 -12.58
CA MET A 71 16.68 16.30 -13.00
C MET A 71 17.11 15.35 -14.12
N ASP A 72 18.42 15.22 -14.33
CA ASP A 72 18.98 14.38 -15.38
C ASP A 72 18.59 12.91 -15.17
N GLY A 73 17.95 12.33 -16.18
CA GLY A 73 17.46 10.96 -16.13
C GLY A 73 16.14 10.76 -15.37
N PHE A 74 15.55 11.82 -14.80
CA PHE A 74 14.23 11.71 -14.21
C PHE A 74 13.14 11.57 -15.29
N ASN A 75 12.34 10.54 -15.18
CA ASN A 75 11.18 10.33 -16.03
C ASN A 75 9.91 10.19 -15.15
N PRO A 76 8.95 11.13 -15.22
CA PRO A 76 7.74 11.10 -14.40
C PRO A 76 6.82 9.88 -14.67
N HIS A 77 7.04 9.18 -15.79
CA HIS A 77 6.32 7.96 -16.13
C HIS A 77 7.00 6.67 -15.62
N THR A 78 8.18 6.82 -15.01
CA THR A 78 8.88 5.67 -14.42
C THR A 78 8.10 5.17 -13.20
N LYS A 79 7.99 3.85 -13.10
CA LYS A 79 7.39 3.20 -11.92
C LYS A 79 8.17 3.57 -10.66
N PRO A 80 7.49 4.01 -9.58
CA PRO A 80 8.15 4.26 -8.31
C PRO A 80 8.91 3.01 -7.82
N PRO A 81 10.06 3.18 -7.17
CA PRO A 81 10.80 2.06 -6.63
C PRO A 81 9.97 1.29 -5.59
N LEU A 82 10.11 -0.02 -5.60
CA LEU A 82 9.58 -0.87 -4.55
C LEU A 82 10.58 -0.84 -3.38
N ASN A 83 10.22 -0.11 -2.34
CA ASN A 83 10.98 -0.09 -1.09
C ASN A 83 10.31 -0.97 -0.02
N ASN A 84 10.99 -1.19 1.10
CA ASN A 84 10.49 -2.02 2.19
C ASN A 84 9.16 -1.52 2.76
N ASP A 85 8.94 -0.22 2.83
CA ASP A 85 7.72 0.36 3.38
C ASP A 85 6.52 0.09 2.49
N LYS A 86 6.71 0.24 1.18
CA LYS A 86 5.69 -0.12 0.20
C LYS A 86 5.38 -1.61 0.23
N GLN A 87 6.41 -2.47 0.34
CA GLN A 87 6.21 -3.91 0.43
C GLN A 87 5.42 -4.29 1.69
N LYS A 88 5.77 -3.74 2.85
CA LYS A 88 5.01 -3.95 4.10
C LYS A 88 3.56 -3.52 3.98
N LEU A 89 3.30 -2.39 3.30
CA LEU A 89 1.93 -1.91 3.08
C LEU A 89 1.14 -2.83 2.15
N ILE A 90 1.76 -3.31 1.07
CA ILE A 90 1.16 -4.31 0.16
C ILE A 90 0.84 -5.58 0.95
N ASP A 91 1.77 -6.08 1.74
CA ASP A 91 1.58 -7.31 2.53
C ASP A 91 0.45 -7.16 3.55
N ALA A 92 0.38 -6.00 4.22
CA ALA A 92 -0.70 -5.68 5.15
C ALA A 92 -2.06 -5.45 4.46
N SER A 93 -2.06 -5.15 3.16
CA SER A 93 -3.28 -4.93 2.36
C SER A 93 -3.81 -6.20 1.72
N LYS A 94 -3.11 -7.35 1.86
CA LYS A 94 -3.54 -8.62 1.27
C LYS A 94 -4.91 -9.02 1.78
N PRO A 95 -5.85 -9.39 0.90
CA PRO A 95 -7.12 -9.96 1.31
C PRO A 95 -6.93 -11.28 2.08
N ASN A 96 -7.80 -11.55 3.05
CA ASN A 96 -7.69 -12.76 3.85
C ASN A 96 -7.71 -14.11 3.09
N PRO A 97 -8.34 -14.28 1.90
CA PRO A 97 -8.13 -15.49 1.11
C PRO A 97 -6.69 -15.68 0.62
N VAL A 98 -5.99 -14.56 0.31
CA VAL A 98 -4.59 -14.60 -0.13
C VAL A 98 -3.69 -14.98 1.04
N LEU A 99 -3.90 -14.37 2.21
CA LEU A 99 -3.15 -14.71 3.44
C LEU A 99 -3.37 -16.18 3.82
N PHE A 100 -4.61 -16.65 3.78
CA PHE A 100 -4.92 -18.07 4.01
C PHE A 100 -4.18 -18.97 3.03
N TYR A 101 -4.18 -18.62 1.73
CA TYR A 101 -3.48 -19.41 0.71
C TYR A 101 -1.96 -19.42 0.94
N ASP A 102 -1.36 -18.29 1.27
CA ASP A 102 0.06 -18.18 1.57
C ASP A 102 0.45 -19.12 2.72
N GLU A 103 -0.29 -19.12 3.84
CA GLU A 103 -0.05 -19.99 5.00
C GLU A 103 -0.34 -21.48 4.67
N TRP A 104 -1.40 -21.75 3.90
CA TRP A 104 -1.73 -23.11 3.49
C TRP A 104 -0.65 -23.70 2.58
N SER A 105 -0.18 -22.95 1.59
CA SER A 105 0.86 -23.39 0.64
C SER A 105 2.23 -23.52 1.29
N SER A 106 2.53 -22.74 2.32
CA SER A 106 3.76 -22.85 3.12
C SER A 106 3.75 -24.03 4.10
N GLY A 107 2.59 -24.66 4.32
CA GLY A 107 2.44 -25.76 5.26
C GLY A 107 2.29 -25.32 6.73
N ASP A 108 2.01 -24.04 6.97
CA ASP A 108 1.85 -23.46 8.31
C ASP A 108 0.48 -23.80 8.94
N LEU A 109 -0.44 -24.34 8.13
CA LEU A 109 -1.76 -24.73 8.60
C LEU A 109 -1.84 -26.25 8.93
N SER A 110 -2.75 -26.59 9.83
CA SER A 110 -3.05 -28.00 10.15
C SER A 110 -3.67 -28.80 8.99
N VAL A 111 -4.16 -28.10 7.96
CA VAL A 111 -4.71 -28.70 6.74
C VAL A 111 -3.55 -28.86 5.72
N PRO A 112 -3.22 -30.09 5.32
CA PRO A 112 -2.11 -30.32 4.41
C PRO A 112 -2.34 -29.67 3.03
N TYR A 113 -1.28 -29.05 2.50
CA TYR A 113 -1.31 -28.51 1.15
C TYR A 113 -1.40 -29.63 0.11
N GLY A 114 -2.35 -29.54 -0.81
CA GLY A 114 -2.53 -30.53 -1.87
C GLY A 114 -3.90 -30.49 -2.54
N CYS A 115 -4.16 -31.49 -3.35
CA CYS A 115 -5.46 -31.64 -4.00
C CYS A 115 -6.57 -31.83 -2.96
N CYS A 116 -7.55 -30.96 -2.98
CA CYS A 116 -8.69 -31.00 -2.07
C CYS A 116 -9.99 -30.59 -2.77
N VAL A 117 -11.12 -30.93 -2.16
CA VAL A 117 -12.42 -30.47 -2.62
C VAL A 117 -12.59 -29.00 -2.23
N LYS A 118 -13.07 -28.15 -3.14
CA LYS A 118 -13.26 -26.70 -2.88
C LYS A 118 -14.10 -26.44 -1.62
N ALA A 119 -15.12 -27.25 -1.37
CA ALA A 119 -15.96 -27.11 -0.19
C ALA A 119 -15.19 -27.34 1.13
N ASP A 120 -14.26 -28.29 1.14
CA ASP A 120 -13.43 -28.59 2.31
C ASP A 120 -12.40 -27.47 2.53
N LEU A 121 -11.80 -26.96 1.44
CA LEU A 121 -10.90 -25.82 1.51
C LEU A 121 -11.60 -24.56 2.04
N PHE A 122 -12.81 -24.30 1.57
CA PHE A 122 -13.61 -23.17 2.08
C PHE A 122 -13.98 -23.32 3.55
N LYS A 123 -14.26 -24.55 4.00
CA LYS A 123 -14.49 -24.82 5.41
C LYS A 123 -13.24 -24.55 6.25
N ALA A 124 -12.07 -24.97 5.77
CA ALA A 124 -10.80 -24.70 6.44
C ALA A 124 -10.53 -23.19 6.52
N TYR A 125 -10.74 -22.46 5.42
CA TYR A 125 -10.63 -21.01 5.37
C TYR A 125 -11.56 -20.31 6.39
N ARG A 126 -12.82 -20.74 6.49
CA ARG A 126 -13.75 -20.18 7.48
C ARG A 126 -13.28 -20.39 8.91
N ASN A 127 -12.73 -21.57 9.22
CA ASN A 127 -12.19 -21.86 10.55
C ASN A 127 -10.97 -20.96 10.83
N TRP A 128 -10.08 -20.82 9.87
CA TRP A 128 -8.92 -19.94 9.92
C TRP A 128 -9.31 -18.46 10.18
N CYS A 129 -10.33 -17.95 9.48
CA CYS A 129 -10.87 -16.61 9.74
C CYS A 129 -11.45 -16.48 11.16
N ASN A 130 -12.22 -17.48 11.62
CA ASN A 130 -12.82 -17.46 12.95
C ASN A 130 -11.75 -17.43 14.07
N GLU A 131 -10.68 -18.18 13.92
CA GLU A 131 -9.55 -18.19 14.88
C GLU A 131 -8.85 -16.83 14.98
N ARG A 132 -8.90 -16.03 13.92
CA ARG A 132 -8.31 -14.68 13.83
C ARG A 132 -9.29 -13.54 14.09
N ASN A 133 -10.54 -13.85 14.39
CA ASN A 133 -11.62 -12.87 14.50
C ASN A 133 -11.82 -12.03 13.23
N GLU A 134 -11.58 -12.65 12.07
CA GLU A 134 -11.80 -12.03 10.77
C GLU A 134 -13.12 -12.48 10.14
N TYR A 135 -13.70 -11.61 9.30
CA TYR A 135 -14.90 -11.97 8.57
C TYR A 135 -14.54 -12.71 7.28
N PRO A 136 -14.99 -13.98 7.10
CA PRO A 136 -14.71 -14.70 5.88
C PRO A 136 -15.45 -14.10 4.69
N LYS A 137 -14.81 -14.09 3.53
CA LYS A 137 -15.50 -13.79 2.26
C LYS A 137 -16.53 -14.87 1.96
N ARG A 138 -17.47 -14.56 1.06
CA ARG A 138 -18.46 -15.53 0.58
C ARG A 138 -17.75 -16.65 -0.19
N ASP A 139 -18.32 -17.83 -0.20
CA ASP A 139 -17.77 -19.02 -0.88
C ASP A 139 -17.37 -18.74 -2.34
N ARG A 140 -18.25 -18.08 -3.10
CA ARG A 140 -17.99 -17.73 -4.49
C ARG A 140 -16.78 -16.80 -4.63
N ASP A 141 -16.66 -15.79 -3.76
CA ASP A 141 -15.61 -14.77 -3.84
C ASP A 141 -14.26 -15.35 -3.39
N PHE A 142 -14.29 -16.23 -2.37
CA PHE A 142 -13.12 -17.00 -1.95
C PHE A 142 -12.61 -17.90 -3.07
N ASN A 143 -13.47 -18.73 -3.66
CA ASN A 143 -13.07 -19.64 -4.74
C ASN A 143 -12.54 -18.91 -5.96
N ALA A 144 -13.14 -17.77 -6.34
CA ALA A 144 -12.65 -16.94 -7.44
C ALA A 144 -11.25 -16.38 -7.18
N GLU A 145 -10.96 -15.99 -5.94
CA GLU A 145 -9.64 -15.49 -5.54
C GLU A 145 -8.60 -16.61 -5.53
N ILE A 146 -8.93 -17.78 -4.98
CA ILE A 146 -8.04 -18.94 -4.99
C ILE A 146 -7.73 -19.40 -6.42
N ASP A 147 -8.75 -19.50 -7.28
CA ASP A 147 -8.55 -19.87 -8.68
C ASP A 147 -7.60 -18.88 -9.39
N ARG A 148 -7.72 -17.57 -9.10
CA ARG A 148 -6.83 -16.54 -9.65
C ARG A 148 -5.38 -16.71 -9.20
N ILE A 149 -5.16 -17.07 -7.94
CA ILE A 149 -3.81 -17.27 -7.39
C ILE A 149 -3.16 -18.53 -7.99
N MET A 150 -3.94 -19.62 -8.16
CA MET A 150 -3.42 -20.90 -8.64
C MET A 150 -3.11 -20.92 -10.15
N ILE A 151 -3.61 -19.97 -10.94
CA ILE A 151 -3.39 -19.90 -12.39
C ILE A 151 -2.13 -19.06 -12.72
N ASN A 152 -1.65 -18.22 -11.81
CA ASN A 152 -0.43 -17.41 -12.01
C ASN A 152 0.81 -18.08 -11.44
#